data_f7f28db987fd82848409fdcd2f8f83d7
#
_entry.id   f7f28db987fd82848409fdcd2f8f83d7
#
_cell.length_a   1.000
_cell.length_b   1.000
_cell.length_c   1.000
_cell.angle_alpha   90.00
_cell.angle_beta   90.00
_cell.angle_gamma   90.00
#
_symmetry.space_group_name_H-M   'P 1'
#
loop_
_entity.id
_entity.type
_entity.pdbx_description
1 polymer ?
#
loop_
_entity_poly.entity_id
_entity_poly.type
_entity_poly.pdbx_seq_one_letter_code
_entity_poly.pdbx_strand_id
1 'polypeptide(L)'
;MLFYNARIHTSAGPEIENGFILVRDGKILDVGPSDFLPKEEDAVDLQGATVYPGFVDAHSHIGMWGDGKGQDADDGNEDTDPATPQLRAVDAVNPADRAFREALEAGVTTVVTGPGSANAVAGQMLALKTYGATMEDRIIRCPLAMKFALGENPINTYRQRGETPATRMATAAVIREQLMKARRYAEDMQASEEDDDVDPPDFDMKAESLQEVLEGTVQAHFHAHRQDDIFTAVRIAEEFHLNAVIIHGTEGWLAPDQLAAKHIPVVAGPMIGTRTKPELANMDDCNPAELAEAGIPVAICTDHPEVPERFL
;
A
#
# COMPACT_ATOMS: atom_id res chain seq x y z
N MET A 1 4.96 3.67 32.26
CA MET A 1 4.09 2.47 32.40
C MET A 1 4.90 1.23 32.08
N LEU A 2 4.89 0.24 32.93
CA LEU A 2 5.58 -1.04 32.76
C LEU A 2 4.55 -2.16 32.53
N PHE A 3 4.71 -2.91 31.46
CA PHE A 3 3.98 -4.17 31.24
C PHE A 3 4.96 -5.31 31.51
N TYR A 4 4.56 -6.33 32.25
CA TYR A 4 5.46 -7.43 32.63
C TYR A 4 4.72 -8.78 32.67
N ASN A 5 5.48 -9.87 32.88
CA ASN A 5 4.97 -11.24 32.91
C ASN A 5 4.26 -11.59 31.59
N ALA A 6 4.99 -11.42 30.48
CA ALA A 6 4.49 -11.67 29.13
C ALA A 6 5.48 -12.49 28.30
N ARG A 7 4.97 -13.29 27.39
CA ARG A 7 5.73 -13.85 26.28
C ARG A 7 5.79 -12.82 25.17
N ILE A 8 6.98 -12.35 24.79
CA ILE A 8 7.13 -11.23 23.86
C ILE A 8 7.82 -11.67 22.58
N HIS A 9 7.11 -11.50 21.44
CA HIS A 9 7.66 -11.61 20.09
C HIS A 9 8.01 -10.22 19.59
N THR A 10 9.31 -9.87 19.56
CA THR A 10 9.74 -8.52 19.15
C THR A 10 9.78 -8.34 17.63
N SER A 11 9.74 -9.43 16.86
CA SER A 11 10.01 -9.47 15.41
C SER A 11 11.38 -8.91 15.00
N ALA A 12 12.23 -8.58 15.97
CA ALA A 12 13.59 -8.04 15.77
C ALA A 12 14.69 -8.89 16.43
N GLY A 13 14.31 -10.01 17.07
CA GLY A 13 15.23 -10.91 17.76
C GLY A 13 14.51 -12.13 18.32
N PRO A 14 15.18 -12.92 19.19
CA PRO A 14 14.58 -14.09 19.82
C PRO A 14 13.35 -13.73 20.65
N GLU A 15 12.45 -14.68 20.80
CA GLU A 15 11.32 -14.62 21.72
C GLU A 15 11.82 -14.48 23.18
N ILE A 16 11.11 -13.67 23.98
CA ILE A 16 11.34 -13.51 25.41
C ILE A 16 10.19 -14.19 26.14
N GLU A 17 10.43 -15.38 26.72
CA GLU A 17 9.37 -16.20 27.34
C GLU A 17 8.69 -15.55 28.54
N ASN A 18 9.45 -14.79 29.37
CA ASN A 18 8.94 -14.04 30.49
C ASN A 18 9.59 -12.65 30.45
N GLY A 19 8.93 -11.72 29.82
CA GLY A 19 9.47 -10.41 29.52
C GLY A 19 8.69 -9.25 30.10
N PHE A 20 9.30 -8.07 29.95
CA PHE A 20 8.68 -6.78 30.22
C PHE A 20 8.82 -5.82 29.04
N ILE A 21 7.92 -4.85 28.99
CA ILE A 21 7.96 -3.71 28.08
C ILE A 21 7.79 -2.43 28.89
N LEU A 22 8.77 -1.54 28.86
CA LEU A 22 8.70 -0.23 29.47
C LEU A 22 8.32 0.82 28.43
N VAL A 23 7.18 1.49 28.65
CA VAL A 23 6.68 2.56 27.78
C VAL A 23 6.73 3.90 28.52
N ARG A 24 7.29 4.92 27.86
CA ARG A 24 7.31 6.29 28.35
C ARG A 24 7.07 7.26 27.19
N ASP A 25 6.18 8.22 27.39
CA ASP A 25 5.81 9.24 26.39
C ASP A 25 5.39 8.62 25.03
N GLY A 26 4.61 7.52 25.09
CA GLY A 26 4.11 6.82 23.90
C GLY A 26 5.17 6.03 23.13
N LYS A 27 6.38 5.85 23.68
CA LYS A 27 7.47 5.10 23.06
C LYS A 27 7.90 3.94 23.93
N ILE A 28 8.27 2.82 23.30
CA ILE A 28 8.94 1.72 23.96
C ILE A 28 10.36 2.20 24.31
N LEU A 29 10.64 2.29 25.61
CA LEU A 29 11.94 2.70 26.13
C LEU A 29 12.87 1.50 26.32
N ASP A 30 12.32 0.37 26.76
CA ASP A 30 13.08 -0.84 26.99
C ASP A 30 12.18 -2.09 26.86
N VAL A 31 12.79 -3.19 26.46
CA VAL A 31 12.17 -4.52 26.35
C VAL A 31 13.20 -5.57 26.76
N GLY A 32 12.85 -6.47 27.67
CA GLY A 32 13.80 -7.46 28.14
C GLY A 32 13.21 -8.54 29.05
N PRO A 33 14.04 -9.46 29.54
CA PRO A 33 13.60 -10.48 30.49
C PRO A 33 13.17 -9.88 31.83
N SER A 34 12.12 -10.45 32.45
CA SER A 34 11.56 -9.99 33.73
C SER A 34 12.51 -10.13 34.94
N ASP A 35 13.63 -10.83 34.80
CA ASP A 35 14.66 -10.94 35.82
C ASP A 35 15.30 -9.57 36.17
N PHE A 36 15.14 -8.58 35.30
CA PHE A 36 15.70 -7.23 35.41
C PHE A 36 14.62 -6.15 35.38
N LEU A 37 13.48 -6.37 36.02
CA LEU A 37 12.36 -5.42 36.02
C LEU A 37 12.77 -4.04 36.51
N PRO A 38 12.53 -2.98 35.74
CA PRO A 38 12.63 -1.61 36.21
C PRO A 38 11.62 -1.34 37.34
N LYS A 39 11.96 -0.46 38.28
CA LYS A 39 11.01 -0.03 39.30
C LYS A 39 10.13 1.07 38.73
N GLU A 40 8.86 0.78 38.54
CA GLU A 40 7.85 1.73 38.06
C GLU A 40 6.61 1.62 38.97
N GLU A 41 5.99 2.78 39.27
CA GLU A 41 4.77 2.84 40.08
C GLU A 41 3.55 2.30 39.34
N ASP A 42 3.50 2.56 37.98
CA ASP A 42 2.45 2.09 37.09
C ASP A 42 2.90 0.80 36.39
N ALA A 43 2.61 -0.34 36.99
CA ALA A 43 2.93 -1.65 36.43
C ALA A 43 1.68 -2.49 36.19
N VAL A 44 1.61 -3.13 35.03
CA VAL A 44 0.51 -4.01 34.59
C VAL A 44 1.05 -5.42 34.43
N ASP A 45 0.50 -6.36 35.20
CA ASP A 45 0.76 -7.80 35.04
C ASP A 45 -0.06 -8.35 33.87
N LEU A 46 0.61 -8.82 32.82
CA LEU A 46 -0.03 -9.42 31.65
C LEU A 46 -0.36 -10.91 31.82
N GLN A 47 -0.06 -11.51 32.99
CA GLN A 47 -0.47 -12.86 33.36
C GLN A 47 -0.06 -13.94 32.36
N GLY A 48 1.09 -13.83 31.74
CA GLY A 48 1.61 -14.77 30.76
C GLY A 48 1.02 -14.60 29.34
N ALA A 49 0.34 -13.48 29.09
CA ALA A 49 -0.17 -13.19 27.74
C ALA A 49 0.96 -13.09 26.72
N THR A 50 0.67 -13.44 25.48
CA THR A 50 1.59 -13.29 24.37
C THR A 50 1.42 -11.89 23.76
N VAL A 51 2.53 -11.18 23.58
CA VAL A 51 2.57 -9.83 23.01
C VAL A 51 3.32 -9.85 21.69
N TYR A 52 2.72 -9.23 20.69
CA TYR A 52 3.29 -9.00 19.36
C TYR A 52 3.37 -7.50 19.07
N PRO A 53 4.25 -7.04 18.17
CA PRO A 53 4.10 -5.73 17.54
C PRO A 53 2.73 -5.61 16.89
N GLY A 54 2.18 -4.40 16.83
CA GLY A 54 0.96 -4.17 16.08
C GLY A 54 1.12 -4.55 14.61
N PHE A 55 0.11 -5.23 14.05
CA PHE A 55 0.13 -5.65 12.65
C PHE A 55 0.00 -4.45 11.72
N VAL A 56 0.56 -4.61 10.52
CA VAL A 56 0.51 -3.62 9.44
C VAL A 56 -0.23 -4.23 8.26
N ASP A 57 -1.37 -3.67 7.89
CA ASP A 57 -2.01 -3.97 6.61
C ASP A 57 -1.33 -3.16 5.51
N ALA A 58 -0.60 -3.86 4.64
CA ALA A 58 0.27 -3.22 3.66
C ALA A 58 -0.48 -2.66 2.43
N HIS A 59 -1.76 -2.97 2.27
CA HIS A 59 -2.62 -2.41 1.22
C HIS A 59 -4.09 -2.58 1.58
N SER A 60 -4.79 -1.47 1.66
CA SER A 60 -6.23 -1.40 1.91
C SER A 60 -6.82 -0.15 1.26
N HIS A 61 -8.13 0.00 1.40
CA HIS A 61 -8.86 1.19 1.02
C HIS A 61 -9.71 1.72 2.20
N ILE A 62 -9.30 1.39 3.42
CA ILE A 62 -9.98 1.75 4.65
C ILE A 62 -10.23 3.26 4.74
N GLY A 63 -11.45 3.62 5.09
CA GLY A 63 -11.89 5.00 5.19
C GLY A 63 -12.34 5.65 3.88
N MET A 64 -12.20 4.96 2.71
CA MET A 64 -12.60 5.47 1.40
C MET A 64 -13.90 4.83 0.88
N TRP A 65 -14.32 3.69 1.44
CA TRP A 65 -15.64 3.07 1.24
C TRP A 65 -16.32 2.90 2.58
N GLY A 66 -17.23 3.81 2.91
CA GLY A 66 -17.92 3.79 4.19
C GLY A 66 -19.00 2.72 4.25
N ASP A 67 -18.93 1.90 5.28
CA ASP A 67 -19.80 0.77 5.54
C ASP A 67 -21.29 1.18 5.60
N GLY A 68 -22.11 0.67 4.69
CA GLY A 68 -23.56 0.85 4.68
C GLY A 68 -24.09 2.26 4.34
N LYS A 69 -23.23 3.17 3.86
CA LYS A 69 -23.61 4.57 3.58
C LYS A 69 -23.94 4.86 2.10
N GLY A 70 -23.85 3.84 1.23
CA GLY A 70 -24.14 4.00 -0.21
C GLY A 70 -23.16 4.94 -0.92
N GLN A 71 -23.64 5.60 -1.99
CA GLN A 71 -22.78 6.45 -2.85
C GLN A 71 -22.12 7.64 -2.12
N ASP A 72 -22.72 8.16 -1.06
CA ASP A 72 -22.15 9.27 -0.29
C ASP A 72 -20.87 8.89 0.48
N ALA A 73 -20.51 7.62 0.47
CA ALA A 73 -19.33 7.10 1.14
C ALA A 73 -18.44 6.28 0.18
N ASP A 74 -18.64 6.44 -1.12
CA ASP A 74 -17.86 5.79 -2.18
C ASP A 74 -16.92 6.81 -2.82
N ASP A 75 -15.79 7.07 -2.11
CA ASP A 75 -14.72 7.98 -2.54
C ASP A 75 -13.47 7.24 -3.02
N GLY A 76 -13.57 5.92 -3.21
CA GLY A 76 -12.42 5.09 -3.52
C GLY A 76 -11.95 5.14 -4.97
N ASN A 77 -12.79 5.54 -5.93
CA ASN A 77 -12.42 5.61 -7.34
C ASN A 77 -12.97 6.88 -8.02
N GLU A 78 -12.07 7.67 -8.60
CA GLU A 78 -12.42 8.73 -9.54
C GLU A 78 -12.35 8.15 -10.96
N ASP A 79 -13.46 7.61 -11.44
CA ASP A 79 -13.51 6.83 -12.67
C ASP A 79 -13.92 7.64 -13.94
N THR A 80 -13.77 8.96 -13.87
CA THR A 80 -14.08 9.88 -14.99
C THR A 80 -12.87 10.17 -15.89
N ASP A 81 -11.66 9.82 -15.46
CA ASP A 81 -10.42 9.95 -16.22
C ASP A 81 -9.49 8.78 -15.88
N PRO A 82 -8.93 8.03 -16.84
CA PRO A 82 -8.08 6.87 -16.58
C PRO A 82 -6.73 7.18 -15.93
N ALA A 83 -6.38 8.47 -15.81
CA ALA A 83 -5.13 8.92 -15.20
C ALA A 83 -5.33 10.17 -14.34
N THR A 84 -5.33 9.97 -13.04
CA THR A 84 -5.58 10.98 -12.01
C THR A 84 -4.47 11.02 -10.95
N PRO A 85 -3.17 11.13 -11.33
CA PRO A 85 -2.06 11.08 -10.38
C PRO A 85 -2.08 12.22 -9.35
N GLN A 86 -2.74 13.34 -9.65
CA GLN A 86 -2.87 14.50 -8.77
C GLN A 86 -3.81 14.28 -7.59
N LEU A 87 -4.64 13.23 -7.60
CA LEU A 87 -5.57 12.95 -6.50
C LEU A 87 -4.82 12.40 -5.29
N ARG A 88 -5.26 12.78 -4.11
CA ARG A 88 -4.61 12.47 -2.85
C ARG A 88 -5.61 11.79 -1.92
N ALA A 89 -5.33 10.55 -1.54
CA ALA A 89 -6.24 9.80 -0.65
C ALA A 89 -6.46 10.49 0.71
N VAL A 90 -5.53 11.30 1.19
CA VAL A 90 -5.68 12.05 2.43
C VAL A 90 -6.90 12.98 2.43
N ASP A 91 -7.33 13.43 1.25
CA ASP A 91 -8.48 14.33 1.09
C ASP A 91 -9.83 13.56 1.07
N ALA A 92 -9.80 12.23 0.90
CA ALA A 92 -10.98 11.35 0.81
C ALA A 92 -11.16 10.43 2.03
N VAL A 93 -10.09 10.07 2.73
CA VAL A 93 -10.17 9.15 3.88
C VAL A 93 -11.01 9.77 5.01
N ASN A 94 -12.09 9.07 5.39
CA ASN A 94 -12.91 9.43 6.54
C ASN A 94 -12.32 8.86 7.84
N PRO A 95 -11.70 9.66 8.73
CA PRO A 95 -11.10 9.17 9.97
C PRO A 95 -12.14 8.66 10.98
N ALA A 96 -13.42 8.97 10.80
CA ALA A 96 -14.51 8.50 11.65
C ALA A 96 -15.10 7.16 11.18
N ASP A 97 -14.57 6.55 10.13
CA ASP A 97 -14.99 5.23 9.70
C ASP A 97 -14.77 4.21 10.82
N ARG A 98 -15.81 3.40 11.09
CA ARG A 98 -15.76 2.39 12.15
C ARG A 98 -14.73 1.29 11.88
N ALA A 99 -14.39 1.07 10.61
CA ALA A 99 -13.40 0.08 10.20
C ALA A 99 -12.02 0.33 10.85
N PHE A 100 -11.63 1.59 11.09
CA PHE A 100 -10.41 1.90 11.84
C PHE A 100 -10.42 1.36 13.28
N ARG A 101 -11.58 1.43 13.94
CA ARG A 101 -11.71 0.87 15.29
C ARG A 101 -11.69 -0.66 15.24
N GLU A 102 -12.37 -1.27 14.28
CA GLU A 102 -12.40 -2.73 14.10
C GLU A 102 -11.01 -3.27 13.75
N ALA A 103 -10.23 -2.57 12.93
CA ALA A 103 -8.83 -2.89 12.65
C ALA A 103 -7.98 -2.85 13.94
N LEU A 104 -8.10 -1.78 14.73
CA LEU A 104 -7.38 -1.64 15.99
C LEU A 104 -7.75 -2.74 17.00
N GLU A 105 -9.04 -3.08 17.13
CA GLU A 105 -9.53 -4.16 17.99
C GLU A 105 -8.99 -5.54 17.55
N ALA A 106 -8.68 -5.70 16.26
CA ALA A 106 -8.03 -6.89 15.70
C ALA A 106 -6.50 -6.89 15.82
N GLY A 107 -5.90 -5.83 16.38
CA GLY A 107 -4.45 -5.70 16.54
C GLY A 107 -3.72 -5.08 15.33
N VAL A 108 -4.44 -4.64 14.31
CA VAL A 108 -3.88 -3.91 13.18
C VAL A 108 -3.75 -2.43 13.57
N THR A 109 -2.51 -1.98 13.77
CA THR A 109 -2.21 -0.63 14.30
C THR A 109 -1.80 0.37 13.21
N THR A 110 -1.50 -0.14 12.03
CA THR A 110 -1.06 0.65 10.87
C THR A 110 -1.67 0.09 9.60
N VAL A 111 -2.11 0.97 8.72
CA VAL A 111 -2.67 0.60 7.41
C VAL A 111 -2.07 1.49 6.31
N VAL A 112 -1.89 0.91 5.13
CA VAL A 112 -1.64 1.67 3.90
C VAL A 112 -2.96 1.75 3.16
N THR A 113 -3.45 2.97 2.94
CA THR A 113 -4.75 3.20 2.27
C THR A 113 -4.59 4.16 1.08
N GLY A 114 -5.50 4.06 0.15
CA GLY A 114 -5.48 4.89 -1.05
C GLY A 114 -6.56 4.49 -2.05
N PRO A 115 -6.54 5.10 -3.25
CA PRO A 115 -7.55 4.83 -4.26
C PRO A 115 -7.54 3.37 -4.73
N GLY A 116 -8.69 2.91 -5.19
CA GLY A 116 -8.88 1.61 -5.81
C GLY A 116 -8.15 1.48 -7.15
N SER A 117 -8.54 0.48 -7.93
CA SER A 117 -7.84 0.10 -9.16
C SER A 117 -8.68 0.33 -10.43
N ALA A 118 -9.67 1.23 -10.39
CA ALA A 118 -10.45 1.60 -11.58
C ALA A 118 -9.60 2.33 -12.63
N ASN A 119 -8.61 3.12 -12.22
CA ASN A 119 -7.78 3.93 -13.10
C ASN A 119 -6.41 3.29 -13.35
N ALA A 120 -5.87 3.44 -14.56
CA ALA A 120 -4.50 3.03 -14.87
C ALA A 120 -3.46 3.78 -14.00
N VAL A 121 -3.72 5.05 -13.68
CA VAL A 121 -3.01 5.86 -12.69
C VAL A 121 -4.06 6.49 -11.76
N ALA A 122 -4.16 6.02 -10.53
CA ALA A 122 -5.31 6.33 -9.68
C ALA A 122 -5.08 7.46 -8.68
N GLY A 123 -3.84 7.68 -8.22
CA GLY A 123 -3.53 8.74 -7.26
C GLY A 123 -2.61 8.32 -6.12
N GLN A 124 -2.39 9.24 -5.21
CA GLN A 124 -1.45 9.12 -4.10
C GLN A 124 -2.07 8.37 -2.92
N MET A 125 -1.31 7.40 -2.39
CA MET A 125 -1.63 6.61 -1.20
C MET A 125 -0.87 7.14 0.02
N LEU A 126 -1.32 6.76 1.22
CA LEU A 126 -0.67 7.13 2.48
C LEU A 126 -0.64 5.99 3.49
N ALA A 127 0.29 6.07 4.45
CA ALA A 127 0.33 5.19 5.61
C ALA A 127 -0.25 5.91 6.83
N LEU A 128 -1.15 5.24 7.55
CA LEU A 128 -1.88 5.77 8.69
C LEU A 128 -1.78 4.85 9.91
N LYS A 129 -1.81 5.43 11.10
CA LYS A 129 -2.21 4.72 12.32
C LYS A 129 -3.73 4.51 12.33
N THR A 130 -4.17 3.37 12.81
CA THR A 130 -5.60 3.09 12.99
C THR A 130 -6.20 3.87 14.16
N TYR A 131 -5.38 4.49 14.99
CA TYR A 131 -5.75 5.32 16.13
C TYR A 131 -5.25 6.76 15.97
N GLY A 132 -6.09 7.73 16.35
CA GLY A 132 -5.81 9.16 16.32
C GLY A 132 -7.13 9.95 16.32
N ALA A 133 -7.13 11.14 16.90
CA ALA A 133 -8.33 11.98 16.98
C ALA A 133 -8.66 12.66 15.64
N THR A 134 -7.62 13.07 14.92
CA THR A 134 -7.72 13.73 13.62
C THR A 134 -6.95 12.94 12.55
N MET A 135 -7.09 13.32 11.29
CA MET A 135 -6.28 12.74 10.22
C MET A 135 -4.80 13.02 10.44
N GLU A 136 -4.43 14.22 10.84
CA GLU A 136 -3.05 14.64 11.08
C GLU A 136 -2.37 13.82 12.17
N ASP A 137 -3.11 13.41 13.21
CA ASP A 137 -2.61 12.54 14.28
C ASP A 137 -2.28 11.12 13.79
N ARG A 138 -2.91 10.69 12.68
CA ARG A 138 -2.79 9.34 12.14
C ARG A 138 -1.72 9.21 11.07
N ILE A 139 -1.39 10.29 10.35
CA ILE A 139 -0.45 10.23 9.24
C ILE A 139 0.94 9.79 9.72
N ILE A 140 1.43 8.69 9.12
CA ILE A 140 2.81 8.23 9.26
C ILE A 140 3.64 8.74 8.09
N ARG A 141 3.09 8.61 6.87
CA ARG A 141 3.72 9.11 5.64
C ARG A 141 2.66 9.43 4.58
N CYS A 142 2.76 10.62 3.99
CA CYS A 142 1.89 11.10 2.92
C CYS A 142 2.66 12.06 2.00
N PRO A 143 2.79 11.77 0.70
CA PRO A 143 2.44 10.51 0.07
C PRO A 143 3.40 9.37 0.44
N LEU A 144 2.90 8.15 0.45
CA LEU A 144 3.71 6.92 0.55
C LEU A 144 4.01 6.35 -0.83
N ALA A 145 2.96 6.25 -1.65
CA ALA A 145 3.02 5.62 -2.96
C ALA A 145 2.06 6.29 -3.94
N MET A 146 2.31 6.07 -5.23
CA MET A 146 1.39 6.31 -6.34
C MET A 146 0.75 4.98 -6.74
N LYS A 147 -0.57 4.93 -6.80
CA LYS A 147 -1.31 3.75 -7.24
C LYS A 147 -1.38 3.70 -8.76
N PHE A 148 -0.92 2.60 -9.32
CA PHE A 148 -1.11 2.19 -10.71
C PHE A 148 -1.94 0.91 -10.74
N ALA A 149 -2.71 0.69 -11.81
CA ALA A 149 -3.44 -0.55 -11.97
C ALA A 149 -3.33 -1.10 -13.40
N LEU A 150 -3.12 -2.40 -13.48
CA LEU A 150 -3.14 -3.24 -14.67
C LEU A 150 -4.25 -4.28 -14.53
N GLY A 151 -4.43 -5.11 -15.57
CA GLY A 151 -5.42 -6.17 -15.55
C GLY A 151 -6.83 -5.71 -15.91
N GLU A 152 -7.83 -6.42 -15.38
CA GLU A 152 -9.21 -6.25 -15.84
C GLU A 152 -9.93 -5.05 -15.25
N ASN A 153 -9.52 -4.55 -14.08
CA ASN A 153 -10.24 -3.46 -13.41
C ASN A 153 -10.28 -2.17 -14.28
N PRO A 154 -9.14 -1.59 -14.72
CA PRO A 154 -9.19 -0.42 -15.59
C PRO A 154 -9.89 -0.69 -16.92
N ILE A 155 -9.70 -1.89 -17.48
CA ILE A 155 -10.33 -2.28 -18.75
C ILE A 155 -11.86 -2.31 -18.59
N ASN A 156 -12.38 -2.94 -17.55
CA ASN A 156 -13.83 -3.07 -17.35
C ASN A 156 -14.49 -1.73 -17.03
N THR A 157 -13.80 -0.86 -16.27
CA THR A 157 -14.29 0.48 -15.95
C THR A 157 -14.55 1.31 -17.19
N TYR A 158 -13.61 1.37 -18.12
CA TYR A 158 -13.68 2.27 -19.29
C TYR A 158 -14.29 1.62 -20.54
N ARG A 159 -14.06 0.33 -20.79
CA ARG A 159 -14.61 -0.38 -21.96
C ARG A 159 -16.13 -0.29 -22.04
N GLN A 160 -16.83 -0.42 -20.91
CA GLN A 160 -18.28 -0.38 -20.86
C GLN A 160 -18.84 0.98 -21.28
N ARG A 161 -18.06 2.03 -21.16
CA ARG A 161 -18.38 3.40 -21.57
C ARG A 161 -17.92 3.72 -22.99
N GLY A 162 -17.22 2.81 -23.64
CA GLY A 162 -16.63 3.05 -24.96
C GLY A 162 -15.36 3.93 -24.92
N GLU A 163 -14.71 3.99 -23.76
CA GLU A 163 -13.54 4.83 -23.48
C GLU A 163 -12.25 4.00 -23.37
N THR A 164 -11.10 4.67 -23.33
CA THR A 164 -9.78 4.08 -23.10
C THR A 164 -9.48 4.04 -21.60
N PRO A 165 -8.87 2.94 -21.06
CA PRO A 165 -8.38 1.75 -21.77
C PRO A 165 -9.45 0.66 -21.98
N ALA A 166 -9.40 -0.04 -23.10
CA ALA A 166 -10.26 -1.19 -23.38
C ALA A 166 -9.45 -2.49 -23.57
N THR A 167 -8.14 -2.43 -23.44
CA THR A 167 -7.21 -3.58 -23.57
C THR A 167 -6.01 -3.41 -22.64
N ARG A 168 -5.29 -4.51 -22.32
CA ARG A 168 -4.03 -4.48 -21.56
C ARG A 168 -2.97 -3.58 -22.21
N MET A 169 -2.90 -3.57 -23.55
CA MET A 169 -2.02 -2.67 -24.30
C MET A 169 -2.34 -1.20 -24.03
N ALA A 170 -3.62 -0.84 -24.02
CA ALA A 170 -4.07 0.52 -23.78
C ALA A 170 -3.81 0.95 -22.31
N THR A 171 -4.06 0.08 -21.33
CA THR A 171 -3.75 0.35 -19.93
C THR A 171 -2.26 0.66 -19.74
N ALA A 172 -1.39 -0.21 -20.26
CA ALA A 172 0.05 0.01 -20.20
C ALA A 172 0.50 1.29 -20.95
N ALA A 173 -0.17 1.63 -22.07
CA ALA A 173 0.10 2.86 -22.81
C ALA A 173 -0.28 4.11 -22.04
N VAL A 174 -1.43 4.13 -21.33
CA VAL A 174 -1.86 5.24 -20.46
C VAL A 174 -0.82 5.49 -19.38
N ILE A 175 -0.36 4.44 -18.67
CA ILE A 175 0.66 4.57 -17.63
C ILE A 175 1.95 5.18 -18.21
N ARG A 176 2.46 4.62 -19.31
CA ARG A 176 3.67 5.14 -19.97
C ARG A 176 3.53 6.58 -20.42
N GLU A 177 2.38 6.94 -20.98
CA GLU A 177 2.11 8.30 -21.44
C GLU A 177 2.23 9.29 -20.28
N GLN A 178 1.67 9.00 -19.10
CA GLN A 178 1.75 9.88 -17.95
C GLN A 178 3.20 9.98 -17.43
N LEU A 179 3.91 8.86 -17.31
CA LEU A 179 5.31 8.87 -16.88
C LEU A 179 6.23 9.59 -17.86
N MET A 180 5.98 9.45 -19.17
CA MET A 180 6.74 10.18 -20.21
C MET A 180 6.46 11.68 -20.16
N LYS A 181 5.20 12.11 -19.97
CA LYS A 181 4.83 13.51 -19.79
C LYS A 181 5.52 14.10 -18.55
N ALA A 182 5.49 13.38 -17.43
CA ALA A 182 6.13 13.81 -16.20
C ALA A 182 7.65 13.93 -16.36
N ARG A 183 8.31 12.99 -17.04
CA ARG A 183 9.75 13.06 -17.33
C ARG A 183 10.08 14.26 -18.22
N ARG A 184 9.29 14.48 -19.27
CA ARG A 184 9.48 15.63 -20.15
C ARG A 184 9.30 16.94 -19.41
N TYR A 185 8.29 17.03 -18.55
CA TYR A 185 8.05 18.19 -17.70
C TYR A 185 9.26 18.50 -16.80
N ALA A 186 9.85 17.48 -16.17
CA ALA A 186 11.08 17.67 -15.38
C ALA A 186 12.27 18.16 -16.22
N GLU A 187 12.46 17.59 -17.42
CA GLU A 187 13.51 18.00 -18.34
C GLU A 187 13.34 19.48 -18.77
N ASP A 188 12.11 19.90 -19.08
CA ASP A 188 11.80 21.26 -19.48
C ASP A 188 11.94 22.26 -18.31
N MET A 189 11.57 21.87 -17.08
CA MET A 189 11.81 22.63 -15.85
C MET A 189 13.31 22.82 -15.60
N GLN A 190 14.08 21.74 -15.66
CA GLN A 190 15.53 21.81 -15.47
C GLN A 190 16.20 22.72 -16.54
N ALA A 191 15.78 22.60 -17.80
CA ALA A 191 16.33 23.44 -18.87
C ALA A 191 16.07 24.92 -18.61
N SER A 192 14.91 25.30 -18.07
CA SER A 192 14.59 26.70 -17.72
C SER A 192 15.37 27.22 -16.50
N GLU A 193 15.80 26.32 -15.59
CA GLU A 193 16.67 26.69 -14.45
C GLU A 193 18.13 26.89 -14.86
N GLU A 194 18.58 26.19 -15.92
CA GLU A 194 19.96 26.22 -16.40
C GLU A 194 20.22 27.35 -17.43
N ASP A 195 19.16 27.86 -18.10
CA ASP A 195 19.26 28.87 -19.16
C ASP A 195 18.12 29.91 -19.03
N ASP A 196 18.47 31.13 -18.67
CA ASP A 196 17.54 32.25 -18.50
C ASP A 196 16.77 32.63 -19.80
N ASP A 197 17.23 32.17 -20.96
CA ASP A 197 16.58 32.38 -22.26
C ASP A 197 15.50 31.30 -22.56
N VAL A 198 15.35 30.31 -21.69
CA VAL A 198 14.35 29.21 -21.79
C VAL A 198 13.19 29.48 -20.84
N ASP A 199 12.00 29.65 -21.37
CA ASP A 199 10.79 29.77 -20.54
C ASP A 199 10.44 28.47 -19.84
N PRO A 200 10.02 28.50 -18.56
CA PRO A 200 9.52 27.27 -17.88
C PRO A 200 8.25 26.77 -18.55
N PRO A 201 8.00 25.45 -18.51
CA PRO A 201 6.76 24.88 -19.04
C PRO A 201 5.54 25.38 -18.25
N ASP A 202 4.37 25.37 -18.91
CA ASP A 202 3.11 25.60 -18.23
C ASP A 202 2.92 24.60 -17.09
N PHE A 203 2.37 25.05 -15.95
CA PHE A 203 2.12 24.18 -14.80
C PHE A 203 1.18 23.03 -15.14
N ASP A 204 1.64 21.79 -14.97
CA ASP A 204 0.87 20.56 -15.12
C ASP A 204 0.84 19.79 -13.78
N MET A 205 -0.30 19.86 -13.07
CA MET A 205 -0.47 19.22 -11.77
C MET A 205 -0.33 17.69 -11.84
N LYS A 206 -0.68 17.05 -12.97
CA LYS A 206 -0.52 15.61 -13.15
C LYS A 206 0.95 15.24 -13.31
N ALA A 207 1.69 15.99 -14.11
CA ALA A 207 3.11 15.80 -14.30
C ALA A 207 3.89 16.06 -12.99
N GLU A 208 3.56 17.15 -12.29
CA GLU A 208 4.13 17.48 -10.98
C GLU A 208 3.97 16.36 -9.95
N SER A 209 2.76 15.77 -9.86
CA SER A 209 2.45 14.71 -8.91
C SER A 209 3.22 13.42 -9.15
N LEU A 210 3.86 13.23 -10.30
CA LEU A 210 4.66 12.06 -10.66
C LEU A 210 6.18 12.28 -10.49
N GLN A 211 6.65 13.49 -10.14
CA GLN A 211 8.08 13.76 -10.01
C GLN A 211 8.72 12.88 -8.93
N GLU A 212 8.16 12.88 -7.72
CA GLU A 212 8.68 12.05 -6.61
C GLU A 212 8.66 10.54 -6.91
N VAL A 213 7.76 10.10 -7.81
CA VAL A 213 7.71 8.70 -8.29
C VAL A 213 8.88 8.41 -9.22
N LEU A 214 9.18 9.31 -10.15
CA LEU A 214 10.33 9.19 -11.07
C LEU A 214 11.67 9.32 -10.35
N GLU A 215 11.74 10.10 -9.26
CA GLU A 215 12.90 10.22 -8.38
C GLU A 215 13.08 9.00 -7.46
N GLY A 216 12.04 8.15 -7.33
CA GLY A 216 12.03 6.96 -6.47
C GLY A 216 11.82 7.24 -4.99
N THR A 217 11.52 8.50 -4.60
CA THR A 217 11.21 8.90 -3.21
C THR A 217 9.81 8.50 -2.79
N VAL A 218 8.86 8.45 -3.74
CA VAL A 218 7.51 7.87 -3.62
C VAL A 218 7.47 6.54 -4.37
N GLN A 219 6.93 5.50 -3.72
CA GLN A 219 6.83 4.17 -4.32
C GLN A 219 5.80 4.13 -5.46
N ALA A 220 5.99 3.23 -6.42
CA ALA A 220 5.03 2.92 -7.47
C ALA A 220 4.32 1.59 -7.14
N HIS A 221 3.09 1.65 -6.62
CA HIS A 221 2.29 0.47 -6.29
C HIS A 221 1.47 0.01 -7.48
N PHE A 222 1.82 -1.14 -8.06
CA PHE A 222 1.15 -1.72 -9.22
C PHE A 222 0.18 -2.83 -8.83
N HIS A 223 -1.11 -2.57 -8.89
CA HIS A 223 -2.14 -3.61 -8.84
C HIS A 223 -2.00 -4.53 -10.06
N ALA A 224 -1.75 -5.80 -9.82
CA ALA A 224 -1.67 -6.83 -10.86
C ALA A 224 -1.92 -8.22 -10.24
N HIS A 225 -2.82 -9.00 -10.84
CA HIS A 225 -3.12 -10.38 -10.42
C HIS A 225 -2.44 -11.42 -11.31
N ARG A 226 -2.63 -11.31 -12.62
CA ARG A 226 -2.13 -12.29 -13.58
C ARG A 226 -0.63 -12.14 -13.82
N GLN A 227 0.02 -13.24 -14.10
CA GLN A 227 1.45 -13.29 -14.39
C GLN A 227 1.87 -12.33 -15.52
N ASP A 228 1.09 -12.26 -16.62
CA ASP A 228 1.38 -11.36 -17.76
C ASP A 228 1.27 -9.87 -17.38
N ASP A 229 0.31 -9.50 -16.52
CA ASP A 229 0.16 -8.15 -15.97
C ASP A 229 1.27 -7.82 -14.95
N ILE A 230 1.64 -8.77 -14.07
CA ILE A 230 2.77 -8.64 -13.15
C ILE A 230 4.06 -8.31 -13.92
N PHE A 231 4.38 -9.07 -14.97
CA PHE A 231 5.57 -8.79 -15.78
C PHE A 231 5.43 -7.55 -16.68
N THR A 232 4.21 -7.08 -16.93
CA THR A 232 4.01 -5.76 -17.56
C THR A 232 4.36 -4.64 -16.57
N ALA A 233 3.94 -4.74 -15.30
CA ALA A 233 4.35 -3.81 -14.25
C ALA A 233 5.87 -3.78 -14.10
N VAL A 234 6.52 -4.96 -14.05
CA VAL A 234 7.99 -5.08 -13.99
C VAL A 234 8.65 -4.34 -15.15
N ARG A 235 8.19 -4.56 -16.40
CA ARG A 235 8.76 -3.86 -17.57
C ARG A 235 8.62 -2.35 -17.49
N ILE A 236 7.47 -1.85 -17.03
CA ILE A 236 7.26 -0.40 -16.82
C ILE A 236 8.19 0.12 -15.73
N ALA A 237 8.30 -0.59 -14.61
CA ALA A 237 9.18 -0.21 -13.51
C ALA A 237 10.65 -0.13 -13.95
N GLU A 238 11.13 -1.11 -14.71
CA GLU A 238 12.49 -1.12 -15.27
C GLU A 238 12.71 0.02 -16.28
N GLU A 239 11.74 0.28 -17.17
CA GLU A 239 11.79 1.33 -18.21
C GLU A 239 11.94 2.74 -17.62
N PHE A 240 11.31 2.98 -16.47
CA PHE A 240 11.29 4.29 -15.81
C PHE A 240 12.12 4.34 -14.52
N HIS A 241 12.78 3.25 -14.15
CA HIS A 241 13.60 3.12 -12.92
C HIS A 241 12.81 3.39 -11.63
N LEU A 242 11.56 2.92 -11.56
CA LEU A 242 10.66 3.19 -10.45
C LEU A 242 10.99 2.33 -9.22
N ASN A 243 10.77 2.88 -8.03
CA ASN A 243 10.75 2.15 -6.78
C ASN A 243 9.40 1.40 -6.67
N ALA A 244 9.31 0.25 -7.36
CA ALA A 244 8.07 -0.45 -7.59
C ALA A 244 7.74 -1.47 -6.50
N VAL A 245 6.45 -1.67 -6.25
CA VAL A 245 5.88 -2.75 -5.44
C VAL A 245 4.71 -3.35 -6.21
N ILE A 246 4.66 -4.67 -6.32
CA ILE A 246 3.50 -5.37 -6.88
C ILE A 246 2.45 -5.56 -5.79
N ILE A 247 1.22 -5.16 -6.06
CA ILE A 247 0.08 -5.37 -5.18
C ILE A 247 -0.72 -6.56 -5.68
N HIS A 248 -1.13 -7.42 -4.75
CA HIS A 248 -1.74 -8.74 -4.93
C HIS A 248 -0.77 -9.80 -5.46
N GLY A 249 -0.22 -9.63 -6.66
CA GLY A 249 0.71 -10.58 -7.25
C GLY A 249 0.18 -12.00 -7.27
N THR A 250 -1.12 -12.20 -7.47
CA THR A 250 -1.87 -13.45 -7.25
C THR A 250 -1.30 -14.66 -7.99
N GLU A 251 -0.78 -14.47 -9.20
CA GLU A 251 -0.10 -15.51 -9.99
C GLU A 251 1.43 -15.44 -9.89
N GLY A 252 1.98 -14.76 -8.88
CA GLY A 252 3.43 -14.66 -8.68
C GLY A 252 4.10 -16.01 -8.49
N TRP A 253 3.40 -16.95 -7.82
CA TRP A 253 3.85 -18.32 -7.57
C TRP A 253 4.08 -19.16 -8.85
N LEU A 254 3.52 -18.74 -10.00
CA LEU A 254 3.75 -19.40 -11.28
C LEU A 254 5.14 -19.13 -11.87
N ALA A 255 5.84 -18.09 -11.40
CA ALA A 255 7.18 -17.73 -11.88
C ALA A 255 8.00 -17.04 -10.76
N PRO A 256 8.15 -17.65 -9.58
CA PRO A 256 8.77 -17.01 -8.43
C PRO A 256 10.25 -16.66 -8.68
N ASP A 257 11.03 -17.54 -9.30
CA ASP A 257 12.45 -17.29 -9.59
C ASP A 257 12.65 -16.10 -10.55
N GLN A 258 11.80 -16.00 -11.59
CA GLN A 258 11.86 -14.91 -12.56
C GLN A 258 11.49 -13.58 -11.91
N LEU A 259 10.53 -13.57 -10.99
CA LEU A 259 10.12 -12.38 -10.27
C LEU A 259 11.18 -11.99 -9.22
N ALA A 260 11.76 -12.96 -8.50
CA ALA A 260 12.85 -12.74 -7.56
C ALA A 260 14.06 -12.05 -8.22
N ALA A 261 14.42 -12.46 -9.45
CA ALA A 261 15.50 -11.84 -10.22
C ALA A 261 15.28 -10.36 -10.54
N LYS A 262 14.06 -9.83 -10.33
CA LYS A 262 13.69 -8.42 -10.55
C LYS A 262 13.81 -7.57 -9.29
N HIS A 263 13.97 -8.19 -8.12
CA HIS A 263 14.12 -7.53 -6.82
C HIS A 263 12.96 -6.59 -6.47
N ILE A 264 11.75 -6.87 -6.94
CA ILE A 264 10.56 -6.08 -6.68
C ILE A 264 9.76 -6.74 -5.56
N PRO A 265 9.47 -6.03 -4.44
CA PRO A 265 8.64 -6.54 -3.37
C PRO A 265 7.19 -6.81 -3.81
N VAL A 266 6.52 -7.73 -3.12
CA VAL A 266 5.12 -8.07 -3.35
C VAL A 266 4.32 -7.88 -2.07
N VAL A 267 3.20 -7.18 -2.16
CA VAL A 267 2.15 -7.14 -1.14
C VAL A 267 1.08 -8.14 -1.56
N ALA A 268 1.13 -9.33 -0.99
CA ALA A 268 0.24 -10.45 -1.34
C ALA A 268 -1.08 -10.37 -0.57
N GLY A 269 -2.18 -10.68 -1.23
CA GLY A 269 -3.50 -10.73 -0.62
C GLY A 269 -4.59 -10.03 -1.46
N PRO A 270 -5.85 -10.08 -1.00
CA PRO A 270 -6.31 -10.86 0.15
C PRO A 270 -6.16 -12.37 -0.09
N MET A 271 -5.79 -13.12 0.95
CA MET A 271 -5.63 -14.58 0.86
C MET A 271 -6.97 -15.31 1.07
N ILE A 272 -7.88 -14.67 1.81
CA ILE A 272 -9.21 -15.20 2.09
C ILE A 272 -10.18 -14.54 1.12
N GLY A 273 -10.68 -15.31 0.17
CA GLY A 273 -11.59 -14.76 -0.83
C GLY A 273 -12.14 -15.83 -1.77
N THR A 274 -12.96 -15.39 -2.72
CA THR A 274 -13.52 -16.26 -3.76
C THR A 274 -12.97 -15.85 -5.12
N ARG A 275 -12.89 -16.81 -6.05
CA ARG A 275 -12.44 -16.59 -7.43
C ARG A 275 -13.55 -15.91 -8.26
N THR A 276 -13.93 -14.69 -7.86
CA THR A 276 -15.03 -13.92 -8.46
C THR A 276 -14.69 -13.30 -9.82
N LYS A 277 -13.39 -13.14 -10.10
CA LYS A 277 -12.89 -12.53 -11.33
C LYS A 277 -12.03 -13.53 -12.13
N PRO A 278 -12.01 -13.47 -13.47
CA PRO A 278 -11.14 -14.32 -14.28
C PRO A 278 -9.66 -14.25 -13.91
N GLU A 279 -9.16 -13.08 -13.51
CA GLU A 279 -7.77 -12.90 -13.11
C GLU A 279 -7.41 -13.53 -11.75
N LEU A 280 -8.40 -14.02 -10.99
CA LEU A 280 -8.23 -14.77 -9.75
C LEU A 280 -8.33 -16.29 -9.94
N ALA A 281 -8.45 -16.78 -11.18
CA ALA A 281 -8.66 -18.20 -11.48
C ALA A 281 -7.57 -19.10 -10.88
N ASN A 282 -6.33 -18.62 -10.84
CA ASN A 282 -5.17 -19.34 -10.30
C ASN A 282 -4.73 -18.84 -8.92
N MET A 283 -5.65 -18.21 -8.16
CA MET A 283 -5.37 -17.83 -6.76
C MET A 283 -5.09 -19.09 -5.94
N ASP A 284 -3.97 -19.05 -5.21
CA ASP A 284 -3.50 -20.12 -4.36
C ASP A 284 -2.95 -19.56 -3.05
N ASP A 285 -3.29 -20.19 -1.94
CA ASP A 285 -2.88 -19.76 -0.59
C ASP A 285 -1.37 -19.95 -0.36
N CYS A 286 -0.68 -20.77 -1.18
CA CYS A 286 0.77 -20.91 -1.11
C CYS A 286 1.54 -19.72 -1.69
N ASN A 287 0.89 -18.83 -2.46
CA ASN A 287 1.56 -17.75 -3.17
C ASN A 287 2.52 -16.91 -2.31
N PRO A 288 2.15 -16.41 -1.10
CA PRO A 288 3.09 -15.63 -0.29
C PRO A 288 4.30 -16.44 0.18
N ALA A 289 4.10 -17.73 0.48
CA ALA A 289 5.18 -18.62 0.93
C ALA A 289 6.17 -18.91 -0.22
N GLU A 290 5.67 -19.27 -1.40
CA GLU A 290 6.49 -19.51 -2.60
C GLU A 290 7.32 -18.28 -2.97
N LEU A 291 6.71 -17.09 -2.92
CA LEU A 291 7.42 -15.85 -3.17
C LEU A 291 8.52 -15.57 -2.12
N ALA A 292 8.21 -15.79 -0.84
CA ALA A 292 9.18 -15.59 0.24
C ALA A 292 10.33 -16.61 0.17
N GLU A 293 10.05 -17.87 -0.15
CA GLU A 293 11.07 -18.93 -0.35
C GLU A 293 11.99 -18.62 -1.53
N ALA A 294 11.48 -17.98 -2.58
CA ALA A 294 12.28 -17.48 -3.69
C ALA A 294 13.12 -16.25 -3.34
N GLY A 295 12.99 -15.71 -2.11
CA GLY A 295 13.77 -14.55 -1.62
C GLY A 295 13.15 -13.19 -1.95
N ILE A 296 11.89 -13.14 -2.35
CA ILE A 296 11.16 -11.89 -2.58
C ILE A 296 10.70 -11.33 -1.23
N PRO A 297 10.90 -10.04 -0.93
CA PRO A 297 10.26 -9.39 0.22
C PRO A 297 8.74 -9.42 0.06
N VAL A 298 8.04 -10.07 1.00
CA VAL A 298 6.58 -10.21 0.97
C VAL A 298 5.97 -9.51 2.18
N ALA A 299 4.92 -8.73 1.95
CA ALA A 299 3.99 -8.26 2.95
C ALA A 299 2.59 -8.81 2.63
N ILE A 300 1.68 -8.75 3.60
CA ILE A 300 0.30 -9.24 3.45
C ILE A 300 -0.67 -8.06 3.52
N CYS A 301 -1.80 -8.17 2.83
CA CYS A 301 -2.86 -7.18 2.84
C CYS A 301 -4.26 -7.81 2.87
N THR A 302 -5.22 -7.00 3.34
CA THR A 302 -6.64 -7.34 3.30
C THR A 302 -7.36 -6.83 2.07
N ASP A 303 -6.84 -5.76 1.44
CA ASP A 303 -7.55 -5.07 0.36
C ASP A 303 -8.95 -4.59 0.80
N HIS A 304 -9.08 -4.14 2.08
CA HIS A 304 -10.37 -3.64 2.58
C HIS A 304 -11.05 -2.72 1.56
N PRO A 305 -12.34 -2.87 1.23
CA PRO A 305 -13.36 -3.67 1.94
C PRO A 305 -13.51 -5.12 1.44
N GLU A 306 -12.65 -5.63 0.55
CA GLU A 306 -12.75 -7.02 0.07
C GLU A 306 -12.67 -8.02 1.24
N VAL A 307 -11.72 -7.80 2.17
CA VAL A 307 -11.61 -8.56 3.42
C VAL A 307 -11.38 -7.59 4.58
N PRO A 308 -12.15 -7.68 5.68
CA PRO A 308 -11.89 -6.87 6.87
C PRO A 308 -10.54 -7.17 7.52
N GLU A 309 -9.87 -6.16 8.10
CA GLU A 309 -8.53 -6.24 8.69
C GLU A 309 -8.37 -7.30 9.79
N ARG A 310 -9.47 -7.70 10.44
CA ARG A 310 -9.45 -8.80 11.42
C ARG A 310 -9.07 -10.17 10.83
N PHE A 311 -8.93 -10.26 9.52
CA PHE A 311 -8.51 -11.46 8.81
C PHE A 311 -7.15 -11.32 8.12
N LEU A 312 -6.38 -10.30 8.52
CA LEU A 312 -5.02 -10.09 8.05
C LEU A 312 -4.08 -11.26 8.38
#